data_89607e9773c9fa1699b5b8a4ec99193c
#
_entry.id   89607e9773c9fa1699b5b8a4ec99193c
#
_cell.length_a   1.000
_cell.length_b   1.000
_cell.length_c   1.000
_cell.angle_alpha   90.00
_cell.angle_beta   90.00
_cell.angle_gamma   90.00
#
_symmetry.space_group_name_H-M   'P 1'
#
loop_
_entity.id
_entity.type
_entity.pdbx_description
1 polymer ?
#
loop_
_entity_poly.entity_id
_entity_poly.type
_entity_poly.pdbx_seq_one_letter_code
_entity_poly.pdbx_strand_id
1 'polypeptide(L)'
;WNKSVEQGLYKSSLGAKLDSVNNVLNYDKESIQTSEPIYTIFTMLAMVQALPYYILDTKWFPYEHQGKMGEARFLWSDSSMVWSGKDSIMCDHYRMDINILDSTFSIKGEKDYFMRNIVNKNYVKELWVRRQKKRKIMKARVKNNWVTFIAKVNQ
;
A
#
# COMPACT_ATOMS: atom_id res chain seq x y z
N TRP A 1 8.57 -6.05 -9.32
CA TRP A 1 9.06 -5.73 -7.98
C TRP A 1 9.74 -6.92 -7.31
N ASN A 2 10.67 -6.66 -6.41
CA ASN A 2 11.29 -7.67 -5.56
C ASN A 2 11.14 -7.25 -4.10
N LYS A 3 10.88 -8.21 -3.23
CA LYS A 3 10.76 -8.03 -1.79
C LYS A 3 11.70 -9.00 -1.08
N SER A 4 12.48 -8.51 -0.15
CA SER A 4 13.25 -9.31 0.79
C SER A 4 12.78 -9.00 2.21
N VAL A 5 12.56 -10.04 3.00
CA VAL A 5 12.12 -9.93 4.38
C VAL A 5 13.09 -10.68 5.27
N GLU A 6 13.56 -10.01 6.30
CA GLU A 6 14.39 -10.58 7.35
C GLU A 6 13.78 -10.24 8.71
N GLN A 7 13.28 -11.25 9.41
CA GLN A 7 12.62 -11.11 10.72
C GLN A 7 13.15 -12.19 11.67
N GLY A 8 14.06 -11.82 12.54
CA GLY A 8 14.78 -12.76 13.40
C GLY A 8 15.58 -13.77 12.57
N LEU A 9 15.29 -15.04 12.75
CA LEU A 9 15.92 -16.12 11.99
C LEU A 9 15.25 -16.39 10.63
N TYR A 10 14.14 -15.72 10.34
CA TYR A 10 13.40 -15.90 9.11
C TYR A 10 13.89 -14.97 8.00
N LYS A 11 14.28 -15.54 6.87
CA LYS A 11 14.61 -14.80 5.64
C LYS A 11 13.77 -15.35 4.50
N SER A 12 13.17 -14.46 3.72
CA SER A 12 12.49 -14.81 2.48
C SER A 12 12.66 -13.73 1.43
N SER A 13 12.66 -14.13 0.17
CA SER A 13 12.55 -13.23 -0.96
C SER A 13 11.37 -13.64 -1.83
N LEU A 14 10.72 -12.68 -2.41
CA LEU A 14 9.62 -12.84 -3.33
C LEU A 14 9.74 -11.79 -4.42
N GLY A 15 9.65 -12.23 -5.67
CA GLY A 15 9.65 -11.34 -6.82
C GLY A 15 8.43 -11.54 -7.68
N ALA A 16 7.99 -10.46 -8.34
CA ALA A 16 7.01 -10.53 -9.40
C ALA A 16 7.39 -9.60 -10.54
N LYS A 17 7.22 -10.07 -11.77
CA LYS A 17 7.49 -9.34 -13.01
C LYS A 17 6.20 -9.23 -13.81
N LEU A 18 5.80 -8.01 -14.13
CA LEU A 18 4.70 -7.76 -15.04
C LEU A 18 5.19 -7.86 -16.48
N ASP A 19 4.58 -8.75 -17.26
CA ASP A 19 4.61 -8.73 -18.71
C ASP A 19 3.46 -7.85 -19.20
N SER A 20 3.77 -6.61 -19.54
CA SER A 20 2.78 -5.64 -19.98
C SER A 20 2.25 -5.88 -21.41
N VAL A 21 2.92 -6.73 -22.21
CA VAL A 21 2.46 -7.08 -23.54
C VAL A 21 1.33 -8.11 -23.47
N ASN A 22 1.52 -9.11 -22.62
CA ASN A 22 0.55 -10.20 -22.44
C ASN A 22 -0.38 -9.99 -21.24
N ASN A 23 -0.19 -8.90 -20.48
CA ASN A 23 -0.91 -8.63 -19.22
C ASN A 23 -0.82 -9.80 -18.23
N VAL A 24 0.37 -10.34 -18.05
CA VAL A 24 0.63 -11.45 -17.14
C VAL A 24 1.57 -11.01 -16.02
N LEU A 25 1.16 -11.23 -14.79
CA LEU A 25 2.02 -11.05 -13.62
C LEU A 25 2.68 -12.38 -13.28
N ASN A 26 3.99 -12.48 -13.51
CA ASN A 26 4.78 -13.69 -13.31
C ASN A 26 5.45 -13.66 -11.93
N TYR A 27 5.16 -14.68 -11.14
CA TYR A 27 5.91 -15.07 -9.95
C TYR A 27 6.88 -16.22 -10.30
N ASP A 28 7.81 -16.56 -9.41
CA ASP A 28 8.80 -17.60 -9.68
C ASP A 28 8.20 -18.95 -10.10
N LYS A 29 7.01 -19.29 -9.60
CA LYS A 29 6.36 -20.58 -9.84
C LYS A 29 4.99 -20.52 -10.44
N GLU A 30 4.41 -19.33 -10.53
CA GLU A 30 3.01 -19.16 -10.92
C GLU A 30 2.82 -17.85 -11.68
N SER A 31 1.80 -17.79 -12.52
CA SER A 31 1.47 -16.61 -13.30
C SER A 31 -0.01 -16.27 -13.16
N ILE A 32 -0.31 -14.98 -13.12
CA ILE A 32 -1.68 -14.45 -13.01
C ILE A 32 -1.97 -13.64 -14.27
N GLN A 33 -3.01 -14.02 -15.00
CA GLN A 33 -3.52 -13.24 -16.11
C GLN A 33 -4.28 -12.02 -15.55
N THR A 34 -4.00 -10.84 -16.12
CA THR A 34 -4.64 -9.60 -15.71
C THR A 34 -5.35 -8.96 -16.90
N SER A 35 -6.54 -8.43 -16.69
CA SER A 35 -7.30 -7.72 -17.73
C SER A 35 -7.07 -6.21 -17.72
N GLU A 36 -6.53 -5.68 -16.63
CA GLU A 36 -6.35 -4.26 -16.38
C GLU A 36 -5.00 -3.98 -15.71
N PRO A 37 -4.52 -2.72 -15.73
CA PRO A 37 -3.35 -2.32 -14.96
C PRO A 37 -3.52 -2.66 -13.49
N ILE A 38 -2.59 -3.40 -12.94
CA ILE A 38 -2.60 -3.83 -11.53
C ILE A 38 -1.70 -2.93 -10.70
N TYR A 39 -2.19 -2.59 -9.50
CA TYR A 39 -1.49 -1.79 -8.52
C TYR A 39 -1.09 -2.64 -7.32
N THR A 40 0.11 -2.42 -6.82
CA THR A 40 0.60 -2.98 -5.56
C THR A 40 0.55 -1.90 -4.47
N ILE A 41 0.82 -2.26 -3.22
CA ILE A 41 0.94 -1.26 -2.15
C ILE A 41 1.96 -0.16 -2.51
N PHE A 42 3.08 -0.52 -3.15
CA PHE A 42 4.12 0.45 -3.52
C PHE A 42 3.64 1.42 -4.59
N THR A 43 2.95 0.94 -5.62
CA THR A 43 2.38 1.79 -6.66
C THR A 43 1.24 2.67 -6.11
N MET A 44 0.41 2.15 -5.21
CA MET A 44 -0.60 2.96 -4.51
C MET A 44 0.05 4.09 -3.68
N LEU A 45 1.11 3.79 -2.92
CA LEU A 45 1.86 4.81 -2.18
C LEU A 45 2.56 5.83 -3.10
N ALA A 46 3.00 5.43 -4.28
CA ALA A 46 3.52 6.36 -5.30
C ALA A 46 2.41 7.25 -5.87
N MET A 47 1.23 6.68 -6.17
CA MET A 47 0.08 7.42 -6.70
C MET A 47 -0.39 8.52 -5.75
N VAL A 48 -0.51 8.25 -4.45
CA VAL A 48 -0.96 9.26 -3.47
C VAL A 48 0.04 10.41 -3.33
N GLN A 49 1.29 10.19 -3.70
CA GLN A 49 2.32 11.23 -3.77
C GLN A 49 2.34 11.97 -5.12
N ALA A 50 1.93 11.33 -6.20
CA ALA A 50 1.95 11.91 -7.54
C ALA A 50 0.66 12.67 -7.89
N LEU A 51 -0.49 12.15 -7.45
CA LEU A 51 -1.80 12.62 -7.88
C LEU A 51 -2.53 13.41 -6.78
N PRO A 52 -3.29 14.45 -7.15
CA PRO A 52 -4.09 15.19 -6.19
C PRO A 52 -5.31 14.38 -5.72
N TYR A 53 -5.90 14.79 -4.59
CA TYR A 53 -6.97 14.03 -3.92
C TYR A 53 -8.20 13.82 -4.81
N TYR A 54 -8.63 14.81 -5.58
CA TYR A 54 -9.84 14.73 -6.41
C TYR A 54 -9.74 13.72 -7.57
N ILE A 55 -8.54 13.23 -7.88
CA ILE A 55 -8.33 12.14 -8.85
C ILE A 55 -8.40 10.77 -8.17
N LEU A 56 -8.02 10.71 -6.90
CA LEU A 56 -7.84 9.46 -6.16
C LEU A 56 -9.04 9.11 -5.29
N ASP A 57 -9.75 10.15 -4.80
CA ASP A 57 -10.78 9.98 -3.81
C ASP A 57 -11.91 9.07 -4.30
N THR A 58 -12.29 8.13 -3.47
CA THR A 58 -13.36 7.13 -3.67
C THR A 58 -13.17 6.14 -4.82
N LYS A 59 -12.19 6.36 -5.70
CA LYS A 59 -11.94 5.49 -6.85
C LYS A 59 -11.28 4.19 -6.44
N TRP A 60 -11.88 3.07 -6.84
CA TRP A 60 -11.28 1.75 -6.70
C TRP A 60 -10.26 1.48 -7.81
N PHE A 61 -9.14 0.86 -7.43
CA PHE A 61 -8.05 0.45 -8.31
C PHE A 61 -7.82 -1.04 -8.16
N PRO A 62 -7.65 -1.80 -9.27
CA PRO A 62 -7.26 -3.20 -9.21
C PRO A 62 -5.98 -3.36 -8.40
N TYR A 63 -6.01 -4.21 -7.39
CA TYR A 63 -4.92 -4.34 -6.41
C TYR A 63 -4.44 -5.78 -6.34
N GLU A 64 -3.13 -5.93 -6.22
CA GLU A 64 -2.49 -7.23 -6.07
C GLU A 64 -1.60 -7.24 -4.82
N HIS A 65 -1.66 -8.32 -4.08
CA HIS A 65 -0.77 -8.58 -2.96
C HIS A 65 -0.36 -10.03 -2.90
N GLN A 66 0.89 -10.32 -3.30
CA GLN A 66 1.49 -11.65 -3.20
C GLN A 66 0.62 -12.76 -3.82
N GLY A 67 0.14 -12.51 -5.03
CA GLY A 67 -0.69 -13.43 -5.77
C GLY A 67 -2.18 -13.34 -5.48
N LYS A 68 -2.60 -12.55 -4.49
CA LYS A 68 -4.01 -12.34 -4.18
C LYS A 68 -4.52 -11.09 -4.90
N MET A 69 -5.59 -11.28 -5.64
CA MET A 69 -6.24 -10.18 -6.35
C MET A 69 -7.31 -9.53 -5.48
N GLY A 70 -7.47 -8.24 -5.69
CA GLY A 70 -8.45 -7.43 -4.97
C GLY A 70 -8.56 -6.02 -5.54
N GLU A 71 -8.99 -5.13 -4.71
CA GLU A 71 -9.11 -3.71 -5.03
C GLU A 71 -8.67 -2.85 -3.85
N ALA A 72 -8.19 -1.66 -4.14
CA ALA A 72 -7.81 -0.69 -3.13
C ALA A 72 -8.28 0.71 -3.53
N ARG A 73 -8.55 1.57 -2.54
CA ARG A 73 -8.91 2.96 -2.76
C ARG A 73 -8.34 3.88 -1.71
N PHE A 74 -8.29 5.16 -2.04
CA PHE A 74 -8.11 6.23 -1.08
C PHE A 74 -9.43 6.94 -0.82
N LEU A 75 -9.65 7.29 0.43
CA LEU A 75 -10.74 8.18 0.87
C LEU A 75 -10.07 9.39 1.51
N TRP A 76 -10.25 10.55 0.90
CA TRP A 76 -9.82 11.81 1.49
C TRP A 76 -10.72 12.14 2.69
N SER A 77 -10.12 12.33 3.86
CA SER A 77 -10.86 12.58 5.09
C SER A 77 -10.91 14.07 5.43
N ASP A 78 -9.73 14.69 5.49
CA ASP A 78 -9.57 16.10 5.86
C ASP A 78 -8.18 16.63 5.46
N SER A 79 -7.88 17.84 5.92
CA SER A 79 -6.52 18.40 5.88
C SER A 79 -6.10 18.76 7.28
N SER A 80 -4.93 18.30 7.70
CA SER A 80 -4.43 18.50 9.06
C SER A 80 -2.94 18.80 9.09
N MET A 81 -2.49 19.46 10.18
CA MET A 81 -1.09 19.74 10.39
C MET A 81 -0.35 18.53 10.94
N VAL A 82 0.81 18.22 10.36
CA VAL A 82 1.71 17.17 10.82
C VAL A 82 3.05 17.78 11.21
N TRP A 83 3.49 17.50 12.42
CA TRP A 83 4.82 17.91 12.89
C TRP A 83 5.92 17.09 12.21
N SER A 84 6.86 17.75 11.56
CA SER A 84 7.95 17.13 10.78
C SER A 84 9.27 16.96 11.58
N GLY A 85 9.27 17.32 12.85
CA GLY A 85 10.48 17.43 13.65
C GLY A 85 11.01 18.88 13.74
N LYS A 86 10.71 19.70 12.74
CA LYS A 86 11.14 21.11 12.65
C LYS A 86 9.95 22.06 12.52
N ASP A 87 9.03 21.76 11.62
CA ASP A 87 7.90 22.62 11.28
C ASP A 87 6.59 21.81 11.23
N SER A 88 5.48 22.50 11.41
CA SER A 88 4.15 21.95 11.15
C SER A 88 3.81 22.09 9.66
N ILE A 89 3.50 20.98 9.02
CA ILE A 89 3.26 20.89 7.57
C ILE A 89 1.80 20.53 7.31
N MET A 90 1.12 21.32 6.48
CA MET A 90 -0.24 21.01 6.03
C MET A 90 -0.23 19.77 5.13
N CYS A 91 -1.01 18.77 5.51
CA CYS A 91 -1.13 17.49 4.81
C CYS A 91 -2.59 17.20 4.46
N ASP A 92 -2.78 16.59 3.29
CA ASP A 92 -4.01 15.87 2.98
C ASP A 92 -3.99 14.55 3.75
N HIS A 93 -5.07 14.26 4.47
CA HIS A 93 -5.24 13.05 5.23
C HIS A 93 -6.13 12.07 4.48
N TYR A 94 -5.63 10.89 4.23
CA TYR A 94 -6.33 9.82 3.54
C TYR A 94 -6.49 8.60 4.44
N ARG A 95 -7.64 7.97 4.33
CA ARG A 95 -7.81 6.56 4.68
C ARG A 95 -7.58 5.72 3.44
N MET A 96 -6.94 4.57 3.59
CA MET A 96 -6.77 3.58 2.53
C MET A 96 -7.57 2.32 2.87
N ASP A 97 -8.49 1.93 2.01
CA ASP A 97 -9.19 0.66 2.09
C ASP A 97 -8.57 -0.33 1.12
N ILE A 98 -8.46 -1.58 1.55
CA ILE A 98 -8.00 -2.72 0.74
C ILE A 98 -9.00 -3.84 0.93
N ASN A 99 -9.51 -4.37 -0.16
CA ASN A 99 -10.45 -5.48 -0.22
C ASN A 99 -9.86 -6.60 -1.09
N ILE A 100 -9.42 -7.69 -0.47
CA ILE A 100 -8.95 -8.87 -1.19
C ILE A 100 -10.17 -9.69 -1.55
N LEU A 101 -10.42 -9.84 -2.84
CA LEU A 101 -11.60 -10.50 -3.42
C LEU A 101 -11.37 -11.99 -3.62
N ASP A 102 -10.14 -12.37 -3.97
CA ASP A 102 -9.78 -13.75 -4.26
C ASP A 102 -8.71 -14.27 -3.29
N SER A 103 -9.01 -15.42 -2.72
CA SER A 103 -8.11 -16.18 -1.84
C SER A 103 -7.64 -17.50 -2.48
N THR A 104 -8.00 -17.77 -3.73
CA THR A 104 -7.70 -19.05 -4.42
C THR A 104 -6.20 -19.25 -4.59
N PHE A 105 -5.45 -18.16 -4.72
CA PHE A 105 -4.02 -18.17 -4.83
C PHE A 105 -3.37 -17.53 -3.59
N SER A 106 -2.52 -18.28 -2.92
CA SER A 106 -1.72 -17.78 -1.81
C SER A 106 -0.31 -18.34 -1.92
N ILE A 107 0.67 -17.47 -2.04
CA ILE A 107 2.07 -17.88 -1.97
C ILE A 107 2.32 -18.47 -0.59
N LYS A 108 2.54 -19.79 -0.53
CA LYS A 108 2.83 -20.50 0.72
C LYS A 108 4.08 -19.90 1.37
N GLY A 109 4.00 -19.60 2.66
CA GLY A 109 5.15 -19.16 3.44
C GLY A 109 5.21 -17.66 3.73
N GLU A 110 4.14 -16.92 3.50
CA GLU A 110 4.10 -15.52 3.91
C GLU A 110 4.21 -15.40 5.43
N LYS A 111 5.38 -14.98 5.90
CA LYS A 111 5.64 -14.65 7.31
C LYS A 111 5.87 -13.15 7.53
N ASP A 112 5.62 -12.32 6.51
CA ASP A 112 5.69 -10.88 6.66
C ASP A 112 4.50 -10.37 7.47
N TYR A 113 4.70 -10.34 8.77
CA TYR A 113 3.69 -9.89 9.73
C TYR A 113 3.20 -8.46 9.45
N PHE A 114 4.12 -7.56 9.06
CA PHE A 114 3.77 -6.17 8.79
C PHE A 114 2.88 -6.04 7.56
N MET A 115 3.26 -6.65 6.45
CA MET A 115 2.48 -6.59 5.20
C MET A 115 1.13 -7.29 5.36
N ARG A 116 1.07 -8.41 6.09
CA ARG A 116 -0.20 -9.07 6.42
C ARG A 116 -1.16 -8.14 7.16
N ASN A 117 -0.67 -7.30 8.06
CA ASN A 117 -1.49 -6.33 8.76
C ASN A 117 -1.92 -5.16 7.86
N ILE A 118 -1.08 -4.74 6.91
CA ILE A 118 -1.44 -3.70 5.95
C ILE A 118 -2.62 -4.15 5.07
N VAL A 119 -2.64 -5.38 4.57
CA VAL A 119 -3.73 -5.85 3.70
C VAL A 119 -4.95 -6.33 4.47
N ASN A 120 -4.85 -6.54 5.78
CA ASN A 120 -5.97 -7.00 6.59
C ASN A 120 -7.06 -5.93 6.72
N LYS A 121 -8.30 -6.29 6.38
CA LYS A 121 -9.47 -5.39 6.43
C LYS A 121 -9.79 -4.86 7.84
N ASN A 122 -9.37 -5.56 8.90
CA ASN A 122 -9.60 -5.15 10.29
C ASN A 122 -8.66 -4.04 10.77
N TYR A 123 -7.69 -3.63 9.92
CA TYR A 123 -6.79 -2.53 10.25
C TYR A 123 -7.18 -1.28 9.47
N VAL A 124 -7.29 -0.16 10.17
CA VAL A 124 -7.43 1.16 9.58
C VAL A 124 -6.05 1.64 9.13
N LYS A 125 -5.94 2.02 7.87
CA LYS A 125 -4.70 2.53 7.24
C LYS A 125 -4.91 3.98 6.89
N GLU A 126 -4.01 4.83 7.36
CA GLU A 126 -4.11 6.28 7.19
C GLU A 126 -2.77 6.86 6.74
N LEU A 127 -2.84 7.82 5.84
CA LEU A 127 -1.69 8.51 5.27
C LEU A 127 -1.89 10.02 5.35
N TRP A 128 -0.85 10.74 5.72
CA TRP A 128 -0.79 12.20 5.68
C TRP A 128 0.24 12.60 4.63
N VAL A 129 -0.22 13.23 3.56
CA VAL A 129 0.59 13.59 2.41
C VAL A 129 0.70 15.11 2.32
N ARG A 130 1.92 15.64 2.32
CA ARG A 130 2.17 17.08 2.19
C ARG A 130 1.44 17.66 0.98
N ARG A 131 0.65 18.71 1.19
CA ARG A 131 -0.20 19.32 0.16
C ARG A 131 0.59 20.15 -0.85
N GLN A 132 1.67 20.81 -0.42
CA GLN A 132 2.41 21.76 -1.25
C GLN A 132 3.72 21.20 -1.79
N LYS A 133 4.18 21.73 -2.96
CA LYS A 133 5.43 21.36 -3.64
C LYS A 133 5.54 19.84 -3.86
N LYS A 134 6.73 19.26 -3.67
CA LYS A 134 6.89 17.81 -3.80
C LYS A 134 6.02 17.10 -2.76
N ARG A 135 4.91 16.55 -3.20
CA ARG A 135 4.03 15.75 -2.34
C ARG A 135 4.83 14.57 -1.79
N LYS A 136 4.74 14.38 -0.49
CA LYS A 136 5.48 13.33 0.23
C LYS A 136 4.63 12.84 1.38
N ILE A 137 4.63 11.54 1.62
CA ILE A 137 4.01 10.97 2.81
C ILE A 137 4.82 11.41 4.02
N MET A 138 4.21 12.20 4.90
CA MET A 138 4.83 12.72 6.12
C MET A 138 4.57 11.83 7.32
N LYS A 139 3.43 11.12 7.30
CA LYS A 139 3.02 10.20 8.36
C LYS A 139 2.19 9.09 7.75
N ALA A 140 2.40 7.87 8.23
CA ALA A 140 1.53 6.72 7.98
C ALA A 140 1.14 6.09 9.31
N ARG A 141 -0.10 5.60 9.41
CA ARG A 141 -0.62 4.89 10.58
C ARG A 141 -1.38 3.66 10.13
N VAL A 142 -1.10 2.53 10.75
CA VAL A 142 -1.84 1.28 10.61
C VAL A 142 -2.28 0.87 12.01
N LYS A 143 -3.58 0.79 12.26
CA LYS A 143 -4.12 0.50 13.59
C LYS A 143 -5.30 -0.47 13.56
N ASN A 144 -5.43 -1.23 14.63
CA ASN A 144 -6.64 -1.94 15.01
C ASN A 144 -6.98 -1.64 16.50
N ASN A 145 -7.86 -2.38 17.10
CA ASN A 145 -8.27 -2.16 18.50
C ASN A 145 -7.12 -2.39 19.52
N TRP A 146 -6.06 -3.10 19.15
CA TRP A 146 -5.01 -3.56 20.08
C TRP A 146 -3.64 -2.96 19.77
N VAL A 147 -3.36 -2.69 18.50
CA VAL A 147 -2.02 -2.33 18.04
C VAL A 147 -2.10 -1.12 17.11
N THR A 148 -1.14 -0.20 17.27
CA THR A 148 -0.96 0.94 16.37
C THR A 148 0.50 1.00 15.94
N PHE A 149 0.71 1.00 14.62
CA PHE A 149 2.01 1.28 14.00
C PHE A 149 1.98 2.69 13.40
N ILE A 150 3.00 3.48 13.70
CA ILE A 150 3.14 4.83 13.16
C ILE A 150 4.54 4.98 12.57
N ALA A 151 4.60 5.40 11.31
CA ALA A 151 5.81 5.86 10.66
C ALA A 151 5.70 7.37 10.42
N LYS A 152 6.75 8.12 10.72
CA LYS A 152 6.84 9.57 10.48
C LYS A 152 8.14 9.91 9.79
N VAL A 153 8.12 10.94 8.95
CA VAL A 153 9.32 11.53 8.37
C VAL A 153 9.76 12.68 9.27
N ASN A 154 10.98 12.61 9.78
CA ASN A 154 11.66 13.71 10.46
C ASN A 154 12.53 14.44 9.42
N GLN A 155 12.45 15.76 9.38
CA GLN A 155 13.23 16.64 8.48
C GLN A 155 14.19 17.52 9.27
#